data_04818328fd16ea14ca1fe7e27ac57507
#
_entry.id   04818328fd16ea14ca1fe7e27ac57507
#
_cell.length_a   1.000
_cell.length_b   1.000
_cell.length_c   1.000
_cell.angle_alpha   90.00
_cell.angle_beta   90.00
_cell.angle_gamma   90.00
#
_symmetry.space_group_name_H-M   'P 1'
#
loop_
_entity.id
_entity.type
_entity.pdbx_description
1 polymer ?
#
loop_
_entity_poly.entity_id
_entity_poly.type
_entity_poly.pdbx_seq_one_letter_code
_entity_poly.pdbx_strand_id
1 'polypeptide(L)'
;MADAASQVLLGSGLTILSQPLMYVKVLIQVGYEPLPPTIGRNIFGRQVCQLPGLFCYAQHIASIDGRRGLFTGLTPRLCSGVLGTVVHGKVLQPLFLCLLXYYQESEKPEISVFAFDFQELGSVTVQKEYSSSFDRVIKETTREMIARSAATLITHPFHVITLRSMVQFIGRESKYCGLCDSIVTIYREEGIVGFFAFLP
;
A
#
# COMPACT_ATOMS: atom_id res chain seq x y z
N MET A 1 -5.90 -19.18 14.28
CA MET A 1 -5.82 -19.46 12.83
C MET A 1 -7.07 -19.00 12.06
N ALA A 2 -8.26 -19.18 12.66
CA ALA A 2 -9.52 -18.74 12.03
C ALA A 2 -9.55 -17.23 11.75
N ASP A 3 -9.03 -16.43 12.67
CA ASP A 3 -9.06 -14.97 12.57
C ASP A 3 -8.21 -14.43 11.39
N ALA A 4 -7.03 -15.02 11.17
CA ALA A 4 -6.17 -14.63 10.06
C ALA A 4 -6.80 -14.98 8.70
N ALA A 5 -7.44 -16.15 8.61
CA ALA A 5 -8.13 -16.56 7.39
C ALA A 5 -9.33 -15.66 7.09
N SER A 6 -10.10 -15.29 8.12
CA SER A 6 -11.24 -14.39 7.95
C SER A 6 -10.80 -12.98 7.53
N GLN A 7 -9.69 -12.48 8.07
CA GLN A 7 -9.11 -11.18 7.68
C GLN A 7 -8.66 -11.19 6.22
N VAL A 8 -7.99 -12.27 5.78
CA VAL A 8 -7.53 -12.42 4.40
C VAL A 8 -8.73 -12.49 3.45
N LEU A 9 -9.77 -13.25 3.80
CA LEU A 9 -10.98 -13.37 2.98
C LEU A 9 -11.70 -12.04 2.85
N LEU A 10 -11.88 -11.34 3.98
CA LEU A 10 -12.55 -10.02 3.99
C LEU A 10 -11.74 -9.01 3.17
N GLY A 11 -10.43 -8.96 3.38
CA GLY A 11 -9.53 -8.07 2.65
C GLY A 11 -9.52 -8.35 1.15
N SER A 12 -9.49 -9.63 0.77
CA SER A 12 -9.54 -10.05 -0.64
C SER A 12 -10.87 -9.66 -1.28
N GLY A 13 -11.98 -9.85 -0.56
CA GLY A 13 -13.31 -9.48 -1.04
C GLY A 13 -13.43 -7.99 -1.30
N LEU A 14 -12.96 -7.17 -0.35
CA LEU A 14 -12.94 -5.71 -0.51
C LEU A 14 -12.04 -5.27 -1.66
N THR A 15 -10.91 -5.95 -1.85
CA THR A 15 -9.97 -5.67 -2.95
C THR A 15 -10.63 -5.94 -4.31
N ILE A 16 -11.33 -7.08 -4.44
CA ILE A 16 -12.05 -7.44 -5.68
C ILE A 16 -13.14 -6.40 -5.98
N LEU A 17 -13.91 -6.01 -4.95
CA LEU A 17 -15.00 -5.05 -5.11
C LEU A 17 -14.50 -3.65 -5.48
N SER A 18 -13.38 -3.22 -4.90
CA SER A 18 -12.79 -1.90 -5.14
C SER A 18 -11.93 -1.85 -6.40
N GLN A 19 -11.60 -2.99 -7.02
CA GLN A 19 -10.67 -3.06 -8.15
C GLN A 19 -11.06 -2.15 -9.32
N PRO A 20 -12.31 -2.15 -9.82
CA PRO A 20 -12.64 -1.29 -10.96
C PRO A 20 -12.44 0.19 -10.68
N LEU A 21 -12.77 0.64 -9.47
CA LEU A 21 -12.58 2.05 -9.08
C LEU A 21 -11.08 2.40 -8.96
N MET A 22 -10.29 1.49 -8.39
CA MET A 22 -8.83 1.67 -8.29
C MET A 22 -8.17 1.70 -9.66
N TYR A 23 -8.62 0.84 -10.56
CA TYR A 23 -8.10 0.79 -11.94
C TYR A 23 -8.31 2.13 -12.65
N VAL A 24 -9.55 2.64 -12.63
CA VAL A 24 -9.89 3.94 -13.22
C VAL A 24 -9.08 5.06 -12.57
N LYS A 25 -8.97 5.05 -11.23
CA LYS A 25 -8.20 6.04 -10.46
C LYS A 25 -6.74 6.07 -10.92
N VAL A 26 -6.09 4.91 -11.04
CA VAL A 26 -4.68 4.80 -11.46
C VAL A 26 -4.51 5.36 -12.87
N LEU A 27 -5.39 5.02 -13.81
CA LEU A 27 -5.32 5.51 -15.18
C LEU A 27 -5.43 7.03 -15.26
N ILE A 28 -6.35 7.62 -14.49
CA ILE A 28 -6.51 9.08 -14.43
C ILE A 28 -5.26 9.73 -13.80
N GLN A 29 -4.71 9.13 -12.74
CA GLN A 29 -3.51 9.64 -12.07
C GLN A 29 -2.28 9.64 -12.99
N VAL A 30 -2.20 8.67 -13.90
CA VAL A 30 -1.12 8.59 -14.90
C VAL A 30 -1.35 9.57 -16.06
N GLY A 31 -2.56 10.16 -16.16
CA GLY A 31 -2.88 11.16 -17.18
C GLY A 31 -3.69 10.64 -18.35
N TYR A 32 -4.33 9.50 -18.19
CA TYR A 32 -5.20 8.97 -19.24
C TYR A 32 -6.56 9.69 -19.23
N GLU A 33 -6.74 10.63 -20.13
CA GLU A 33 -7.95 11.45 -20.24
C GLU A 33 -8.55 11.34 -21.67
N PRO A 34 -9.20 10.20 -22.00
CA PRO A 34 -9.77 10.01 -23.34
C PRO A 34 -11.05 10.78 -23.57
N LEU A 35 -11.71 11.24 -22.51
CA LEU A 35 -12.98 11.95 -22.61
C LEU A 35 -12.76 13.45 -22.49
N PRO A 36 -13.34 14.25 -23.42
CA PRO A 36 -13.20 15.71 -23.35
C PRO A 36 -13.92 16.27 -22.12
N PRO A 37 -13.42 17.39 -21.56
CA PRO A 37 -14.08 18.03 -20.44
C PRO A 37 -15.46 18.57 -20.84
N THR A 38 -16.43 18.42 -19.98
CA THR A 38 -17.79 18.90 -20.17
C THR A 38 -17.99 20.22 -19.45
N ILE A 39 -18.81 21.11 -20.04
CA ILE A 39 -19.14 22.39 -19.41
C ILE A 39 -20.24 22.14 -18.38
N GLY A 40 -19.88 22.16 -17.13
CA GLY A 40 -20.82 22.07 -16.02
C GLY A 40 -21.03 23.41 -15.35
N ARG A 41 -21.99 23.48 -14.41
CA ARG A 41 -22.23 24.65 -13.58
C ARG A 41 -21.76 24.37 -12.15
N ASN A 42 -20.97 25.26 -11.63
CA ASN A 42 -20.54 25.19 -10.22
C ASN A 42 -21.72 25.55 -9.29
N ILE A 43 -21.55 25.33 -7.99
CA ILE A 43 -22.53 25.65 -6.92
C ILE A 43 -22.96 27.14 -7.01
N PHE A 44 -22.06 28.00 -7.50
CA PHE A 44 -22.32 29.45 -7.67
C PHE A 44 -22.91 29.82 -9.04
N GLY A 45 -23.35 28.82 -9.85
CA GLY A 45 -23.97 29.05 -11.16
C GLY A 45 -23.02 29.40 -12.29
N ARG A 46 -21.72 29.49 -12.03
CA ARG A 46 -20.71 29.81 -13.05
C ARG A 46 -20.41 28.58 -13.91
N GLN A 47 -20.23 28.79 -15.20
CA GLN A 47 -19.82 27.74 -16.12
C GLN A 47 -18.34 27.40 -15.88
N VAL A 48 -18.07 26.13 -15.61
CA VAL A 48 -16.72 25.61 -15.34
C VAL A 48 -16.53 24.35 -16.15
N CYS A 49 -15.36 24.18 -16.75
CA CYS A 49 -14.98 22.93 -17.38
C CYS A 49 -14.76 21.87 -16.30
N GLN A 50 -15.55 20.83 -16.34
CA GLN A 50 -15.47 19.71 -15.40
C GLN A 50 -15.06 18.45 -16.13
N LEU A 51 -14.16 17.69 -15.53
CA LEU A 51 -13.80 16.37 -16.03
C LEU A 51 -14.95 15.39 -15.76
N PRO A 52 -15.16 14.45 -16.69
CA PRO A 52 -16.22 13.42 -16.50
C PRO A 52 -16.00 12.63 -15.22
N GLY A 53 -17.07 12.15 -14.63
CA GLY A 53 -17.02 11.37 -13.39
C GLY A 53 -16.36 10.01 -13.59
N LEU A 54 -15.90 9.41 -12.49
CA LEU A 54 -15.24 8.10 -12.47
C LEU A 54 -16.07 7.01 -13.19
N PHE A 55 -17.39 7.08 -13.08
CA PHE A 55 -18.28 6.10 -13.70
C PHE A 55 -18.29 6.23 -15.24
N CYS A 56 -18.17 7.46 -15.77
CA CYS A 56 -18.06 7.67 -17.22
C CYS A 56 -16.76 7.07 -17.76
N TYR A 57 -15.66 7.25 -17.03
CA TYR A 57 -14.37 6.62 -17.36
C TYR A 57 -14.45 5.10 -17.29
N ALA A 58 -15.08 4.54 -16.23
CA ALA A 58 -15.26 3.10 -16.10
C ALA A 58 -16.09 2.53 -17.25
N GLN A 59 -17.15 3.22 -17.63
CA GLN A 59 -17.99 2.82 -18.76
C GLN A 59 -17.22 2.87 -20.09
N HIS A 60 -16.42 3.91 -20.28
CA HIS A 60 -15.58 4.05 -21.49
C HIS A 60 -14.56 2.92 -21.58
N ILE A 61 -13.85 2.60 -20.48
CA ILE A 61 -12.88 1.51 -20.42
C ILE A 61 -13.57 0.16 -20.68
N ALA A 62 -14.74 -0.02 -20.06
CA ALA A 62 -15.53 -1.26 -20.26
C ALA A 62 -16.03 -1.43 -21.69
N SER A 63 -16.22 -0.33 -22.44
CA SER A 63 -16.62 -0.40 -23.86
C SER A 63 -15.45 -0.79 -24.78
N ILE A 64 -14.20 -0.50 -24.34
CA ILE A 64 -13.00 -0.80 -25.13
C ILE A 64 -12.52 -2.24 -24.85
N ASP A 65 -12.24 -2.57 -23.59
CA ASP A 65 -11.65 -3.85 -23.18
C ASP A 65 -12.66 -4.84 -22.60
N GLY A 66 -13.92 -4.45 -22.53
CA GLY A 66 -14.94 -5.25 -21.88
C GLY A 66 -14.87 -5.13 -20.35
N ARG A 67 -15.84 -5.78 -19.70
CA ARG A 67 -15.92 -5.74 -18.21
C ARG A 67 -14.71 -6.39 -17.53
N ARG A 68 -14.06 -7.34 -18.20
CA ARG A 68 -12.87 -8.04 -17.69
C ARG A 68 -11.65 -7.12 -17.63
N GLY A 69 -11.56 -6.14 -18.52
CA GLY A 69 -10.47 -5.16 -18.56
C GLY A 69 -10.36 -4.37 -17.26
N LEU A 70 -11.49 -4.08 -16.62
CA LEU A 70 -11.53 -3.34 -15.34
C LEU A 70 -10.89 -4.11 -14.17
N PHE A 71 -10.65 -5.42 -14.35
CA PHE A 71 -10.03 -6.28 -13.34
C PHE A 71 -8.55 -6.58 -13.64
N THR A 72 -7.97 -5.87 -14.61
CA THR A 72 -6.54 -5.97 -14.93
C THR A 72 -5.71 -5.57 -13.71
N GLY A 73 -4.68 -6.37 -13.39
CA GLY A 73 -3.83 -6.14 -12.23
C GLY A 73 -4.41 -6.65 -10.91
N LEU A 74 -5.56 -7.34 -10.94
CA LEU A 74 -6.18 -7.89 -9.72
C LEU A 74 -5.31 -8.97 -9.08
N THR A 75 -4.75 -9.88 -9.88
CA THR A 75 -3.96 -11.02 -9.39
C THR A 75 -2.74 -10.57 -8.57
N PRO A 76 -1.83 -9.70 -9.08
CA PRO A 76 -0.69 -9.26 -8.28
C PRO A 76 -1.13 -8.43 -7.07
N ARG A 77 -2.22 -7.68 -7.17
CA ARG A 77 -2.76 -6.90 -6.05
C ARG A 77 -3.27 -7.82 -4.92
N LEU A 78 -3.97 -8.91 -5.27
CA LEU A 78 -4.43 -9.90 -4.29
C LEU A 78 -3.22 -10.60 -3.64
N CYS A 79 -2.21 -10.99 -4.43
CA CYS A 79 -0.98 -11.59 -3.92
C CYS A 79 -0.28 -10.64 -2.93
N SER A 80 -0.19 -9.36 -3.27
CA SER A 80 0.38 -8.33 -2.39
C SER A 80 -0.38 -8.24 -1.06
N GLY A 81 -1.71 -8.21 -1.10
CA GLY A 81 -2.55 -8.12 0.09
C GLY A 81 -2.40 -9.33 1.01
N VAL A 82 -2.43 -10.54 0.44
CA VAL A 82 -2.26 -11.78 1.21
C VAL A 82 -0.86 -11.86 1.82
N LEU A 83 0.17 -11.58 1.01
CA LEU A 83 1.57 -11.57 1.48
C LEU A 83 1.78 -10.54 2.57
N GLY A 84 1.26 -9.33 2.40
CA GLY A 84 1.36 -8.27 3.40
C GLY A 84 0.76 -8.69 4.75
N THR A 85 -0.42 -9.29 4.73
CA THR A 85 -1.10 -9.78 5.94
C THR A 85 -0.29 -10.90 6.62
N VAL A 86 0.21 -11.86 5.82
CA VAL A 86 0.98 -13.02 6.35
C VAL A 86 2.32 -12.55 6.91
N VAL A 87 3.05 -11.72 6.16
CA VAL A 87 4.37 -11.22 6.57
C VAL A 87 4.25 -10.38 7.83
N HIS A 88 3.27 -9.46 7.87
CA HIS A 88 3.06 -8.59 9.03
C HIS A 88 2.67 -9.41 10.28
N GLY A 89 1.68 -10.29 10.16
CA GLY A 89 1.13 -11.00 11.32
C GLY A 89 1.95 -12.19 11.79
N LYS A 90 2.55 -12.95 10.87
CA LYS A 90 3.23 -14.21 11.23
C LYS A 90 4.74 -14.13 11.29
N VAL A 91 5.34 -13.20 10.54
CA VAL A 91 6.80 -13.13 10.46
C VAL A 91 7.34 -11.95 11.28
N LEU A 92 6.86 -10.76 11.01
CA LEU A 92 7.42 -9.56 11.61
C LEU A 92 7.04 -9.38 13.08
N GLN A 93 5.79 -9.66 13.47
CA GLN A 93 5.37 -9.53 14.87
C GLN A 93 6.14 -10.48 15.80
N PRO A 94 6.18 -11.81 15.56
CA PRO A 94 6.94 -12.70 16.45
C PRO A 94 8.45 -12.49 16.36
N LEU A 95 8.98 -12.18 15.19
CA LEU A 95 10.41 -11.89 15.04
C LEU A 95 10.82 -10.68 15.86
N PHE A 96 10.01 -9.62 15.82
CA PHE A 96 10.27 -8.40 16.59
C PHE A 96 10.14 -8.63 18.11
N LEU A 97 9.17 -9.47 18.52
CA LEU A 97 9.02 -9.87 19.92
C LEU A 97 10.25 -10.66 20.40
N CYS A 98 10.73 -11.57 19.56
CA CYS A 98 11.93 -12.36 19.85
C CYS A 98 13.17 -11.46 19.94
N LEU A 99 13.28 -10.49 19.05
CA LEU A 99 14.38 -9.52 19.05
C LEU A 99 14.33 -8.62 20.30
N LEU A 100 13.16 -8.21 20.69
CA LEU A 100 12.98 -7.47 21.95
C LEU A 100 13.38 -8.28 23.17
N UNK A 101 13.10 -9.30 22.98
CA UNK A 101 13.38 -10.11 23.92
C UNK A 101 14.74 -10.32 24.09
N TYR A 102 15.34 -10.60 23.19
CA TYR A 102 16.80 -10.75 23.13
C TYR A 102 17.51 -9.48 23.64
N TYR A 103 17.05 -8.32 23.21
CA TYR A 103 17.62 -7.03 23.65
C TYR A 103 17.35 -6.74 25.13
N GLN A 104 16.25 -7.20 25.65
CA GLN A 104 15.90 -7.00 27.07
C GLN A 104 16.74 -7.89 27.98
N GLU A 105 17.18 -9.05 27.48
CA GLU A 105 18.05 -9.96 28.23
C GLU A 105 19.53 -9.56 28.16
N SER A 106 19.92 -8.79 27.16
CA SER A 106 21.27 -8.24 27.04
C SER A 106 21.30 -6.85 27.69
N GLU A 107 21.32 -6.84 28.99
CA GLU A 107 21.34 -5.62 29.82
C GLU A 107 22.62 -4.81 29.62
N LYS A 108 22.61 -3.94 28.63
CA LYS A 108 23.50 -2.75 28.62
C LYS A 108 22.82 -1.62 27.79
N PRO A 109 22.75 -0.41 28.37
CA PRO A 109 21.95 0.68 27.81
C PRO A 109 22.73 1.46 26.75
N GLU A 110 22.72 0.99 25.52
CA GLU A 110 23.28 1.78 24.44
C GLU A 110 22.27 1.96 23.25
N ILE A 111 20.97 1.85 23.55
CA ILE A 111 19.94 2.33 22.61
C ILE A 111 19.29 3.57 23.22
N SER A 112 20.13 4.45 23.78
CA SER A 112 19.67 5.76 24.24
C SER A 112 19.92 6.87 23.21
N VAL A 113 20.38 6.51 22.00
CA VAL A 113 20.71 7.53 20.98
C VAL A 113 19.49 8.00 20.20
N PHE A 114 18.36 7.29 20.31
CA PHE A 114 17.09 7.75 19.72
C PHE A 114 16.00 8.02 20.76
N ALA A 115 16.29 7.85 22.04
CA ALA A 115 15.47 8.42 23.09
C ALA A 115 16.02 9.81 23.37
N PHE A 116 15.58 10.77 22.59
CA PHE A 116 15.88 12.18 22.80
C PHE A 116 15.65 12.52 24.28
N ASP A 117 16.66 13.09 24.88
CA ASP A 117 16.73 13.65 26.22
C ASP A 117 15.48 14.50 26.54
N PHE A 118 14.46 13.85 27.06
CA PHE A 118 13.29 14.54 27.61
C PHE A 118 13.23 14.41 29.12
N GLN A 119 14.42 14.26 29.75
CA GLN A 119 14.51 14.03 31.20
C GLN A 119 14.87 15.27 32.00
N GLU A 120 14.74 16.46 31.42
CA GLU A 120 15.02 17.67 32.20
C GLU A 120 13.90 18.70 32.10
N LEU A 121 12.74 18.35 32.68
CA LEU A 121 11.81 19.38 33.16
C LEU A 121 10.91 18.86 34.31
N GLY A 122 11.37 19.03 35.52
CA GLY A 122 10.62 19.33 36.74
C GLY A 122 9.51 18.39 37.24
N SER A 123 9.87 17.60 38.22
CA SER A 123 9.10 17.20 39.41
C SER A 123 7.57 17.42 39.45
N VAL A 124 6.81 16.35 39.26
CA VAL A 124 5.54 16.07 39.98
C VAL A 124 5.24 14.56 39.86
N THR A 125 4.85 13.94 40.95
CA THR A 125 4.59 12.50 41.08
C THR A 125 3.46 11.96 40.13
N VAL A 126 2.63 12.84 39.64
CA VAL A 126 1.57 12.52 38.64
C VAL A 126 2.19 12.30 37.25
N GLN A 127 3.36 12.87 36.99
CA GLN A 127 4.05 12.78 35.71
C GLN A 127 4.70 11.40 35.44
N LYS A 128 5.04 10.67 36.51
CA LYS A 128 5.72 9.37 36.35
C LYS A 128 4.80 8.28 35.77
N GLU A 129 3.53 8.31 36.12
CA GLU A 129 2.52 7.38 35.58
C GLU A 129 2.14 7.73 34.14
N TYR A 130 2.05 9.01 33.84
CA TYR A 130 1.77 9.53 32.49
C TYR A 130 2.94 9.29 31.55
N SER A 131 4.17 9.49 32.04
CA SER A 131 5.41 9.26 31.29
C SER A 131 5.55 7.77 30.89
N SER A 132 5.30 6.85 31.83
CA SER A 132 5.41 5.42 31.53
C SER A 132 4.35 4.95 30.52
N SER A 133 3.16 5.55 30.56
CA SER A 133 2.11 5.27 29.59
C SER A 133 2.47 5.79 28.19
N PHE A 134 3.06 6.99 28.13
CA PHE A 134 3.50 7.62 26.90
C PHE A 134 4.65 6.85 26.25
N ASP A 135 5.64 6.44 27.05
CA ASP A 135 6.77 5.61 26.59
C ASP A 135 6.31 4.28 26.02
N ARG A 136 5.30 3.67 26.65
CA ARG A 136 4.70 2.44 26.17
C ARG A 136 4.04 2.64 24.78
N VAL A 137 3.26 3.73 24.63
CA VAL A 137 2.60 4.06 23.35
C VAL A 137 3.64 4.32 22.25
N ILE A 138 4.70 5.08 22.57
CA ILE A 138 5.79 5.35 21.62
C ILE A 138 6.44 4.03 21.17
N LYS A 139 6.79 3.15 22.10
CA LYS A 139 7.42 1.86 21.79
C LYS A 139 6.52 0.99 20.91
N GLU A 140 5.22 0.91 21.25
CA GLU A 140 4.24 0.15 20.47
C GLU A 140 4.08 0.73 19.06
N THR A 141 3.97 2.05 18.94
CA THR A 141 3.82 2.74 17.65
C THR A 141 5.06 2.56 16.78
N THR A 142 6.25 2.73 17.36
CA THR A 142 7.52 2.56 16.64
C THR A 142 7.66 1.13 16.12
N ARG A 143 7.35 0.15 16.97
CA ARG A 143 7.35 -1.26 16.60
C ARG A 143 6.41 -1.53 15.42
N GLU A 144 5.18 -1.03 15.51
CA GLU A 144 4.18 -1.20 14.45
C GLU A 144 4.63 -0.55 13.14
N MET A 145 5.21 0.64 13.21
CA MET A 145 5.73 1.36 12.04
C MET A 145 6.86 0.59 11.35
N ILE A 146 7.82 0.06 12.13
CA ILE A 146 8.94 -0.73 11.58
C ILE A 146 8.39 -2.00 10.90
N ALA A 147 7.45 -2.69 11.55
CA ALA A 147 6.83 -3.91 10.99
C ALA A 147 6.08 -3.60 9.70
N ARG A 148 5.33 -2.50 9.66
CA ARG A 148 4.61 -2.07 8.45
C ARG A 148 5.55 -1.68 7.33
N SER A 149 6.62 -0.95 7.63
CA SER A 149 7.63 -0.55 6.65
C SER A 149 8.30 -1.77 6.01
N ALA A 150 8.71 -2.73 6.84
CA ALA A 150 9.31 -3.98 6.37
C ALA A 150 8.33 -4.78 5.50
N ALA A 151 7.07 -4.89 5.92
CA ALA A 151 6.04 -5.57 5.14
C ALA A 151 5.83 -4.88 3.78
N THR A 152 5.81 -3.55 3.77
CA THR A 152 5.67 -2.75 2.54
C THR A 152 6.83 -3.01 1.58
N LEU A 153 8.06 -3.04 2.08
CA LEU A 153 9.25 -3.32 1.26
C LEU A 153 9.18 -4.71 0.62
N ILE A 154 8.73 -5.72 1.37
CA ILE A 154 8.60 -7.10 0.89
C ILE A 154 7.49 -7.21 -0.18
N THR A 155 6.38 -6.47 0.00
CA THR A 155 5.25 -6.50 -0.94
C THR A 155 5.39 -5.51 -2.10
N HIS A 156 6.39 -4.61 -2.06
CA HIS A 156 6.58 -3.56 -3.07
C HIS A 156 6.68 -4.09 -4.49
N PRO A 157 7.43 -5.17 -4.78
CA PRO A 157 7.50 -5.70 -6.15
C PRO A 157 6.12 -6.04 -6.75
N PHE A 158 5.20 -6.53 -5.92
CA PHE A 158 3.85 -6.85 -6.39
C PHE A 158 3.04 -5.58 -6.69
N HIS A 159 3.28 -4.50 -5.96
CA HIS A 159 2.66 -3.20 -6.25
C HIS A 159 3.15 -2.64 -7.59
N VAL A 160 4.46 -2.75 -7.87
CA VAL A 160 5.03 -2.31 -9.15
C VAL A 160 4.42 -3.12 -10.31
N ILE A 161 4.32 -4.44 -10.17
CA ILE A 161 3.71 -5.31 -11.18
C ILE A 161 2.25 -4.90 -11.40
N THR A 162 1.49 -4.63 -10.32
CA THR A 162 0.09 -4.21 -10.39
C THR A 162 -0.03 -2.92 -11.21
N LEU A 163 0.78 -1.92 -10.90
CA LEU A 163 0.76 -0.62 -11.60
C LEU A 163 1.12 -0.77 -13.07
N ARG A 164 2.17 -1.53 -13.39
CA ARG A 164 2.59 -1.77 -14.78
C ARG A 164 1.51 -2.50 -15.58
N SER A 165 0.86 -3.51 -14.96
CA SER A 165 -0.25 -4.24 -15.58
C SER A 165 -1.45 -3.34 -15.86
N MET A 166 -1.70 -2.35 -15.01
CA MET A 166 -2.81 -1.39 -15.21
C MET A 166 -2.48 -0.37 -16.29
N VAL A 167 -1.27 0.17 -16.26
CA VAL A 167 -0.84 1.27 -17.16
C VAL A 167 -0.65 0.78 -18.60
N GLN A 168 -0.37 -0.50 -18.82
CA GLN A 168 -0.20 -1.05 -20.19
C GLN A 168 -1.43 -0.83 -21.08
N PHE A 169 -2.61 -0.62 -20.50
CA PHE A 169 -3.83 -0.27 -21.21
C PHE A 169 -3.65 1.00 -22.05
N ILE A 170 -2.89 1.98 -21.54
CA ILE A 170 -2.68 3.28 -22.23
C ILE A 170 -1.89 3.06 -23.53
N GLY A 171 -0.86 2.21 -23.48
CA GLY A 171 -0.05 1.88 -24.64
C GLY A 171 -0.65 0.81 -25.56
N ARG A 172 -1.77 0.23 -25.15
CA ARG A 172 -2.42 -0.92 -25.83
C ARG A 172 -1.44 -2.08 -26.02
N GLU A 173 -0.57 -2.27 -25.03
CA GLU A 173 0.41 -3.36 -25.04
C GLU A 173 -0.17 -4.57 -24.29
N SER A 174 0.29 -5.76 -24.66
CA SER A 174 -0.08 -7.01 -23.98
C SER A 174 1.14 -7.66 -23.35
N LYS A 175 2.03 -6.83 -22.78
CA LYS A 175 3.34 -7.24 -22.28
C LYS A 175 3.25 -7.93 -20.92
N TYR A 176 2.33 -7.52 -20.06
CA TYR A 176 2.18 -8.02 -18.69
C TYR A 176 0.88 -8.82 -18.56
N CYS A 177 0.83 -9.98 -19.23
CA CYS A 177 -0.40 -10.79 -19.30
C CYS A 177 -0.68 -11.60 -18.04
N GLY A 178 0.34 -11.80 -17.18
CA GLY A 178 0.20 -12.55 -15.94
C GLY A 178 1.28 -12.20 -14.95
N LEU A 179 1.13 -12.68 -13.71
CA LEU A 179 2.07 -12.39 -12.62
C LEU A 179 3.48 -12.91 -12.95
N CYS A 180 3.59 -14.17 -13.37
CA CYS A 180 4.88 -14.81 -13.68
C CYS A 180 5.55 -14.14 -14.88
N ASP A 181 4.76 -13.88 -15.91
CA ASP A 181 5.23 -13.22 -17.14
C ASP A 181 5.76 -11.83 -16.83
N SER A 182 5.05 -11.07 -15.98
CA SER A 182 5.46 -9.74 -15.54
C SER A 182 6.78 -9.77 -14.78
N ILE A 183 6.95 -10.75 -13.88
CA ILE A 183 8.19 -10.92 -13.10
C ILE A 183 9.36 -11.14 -14.04
N VAL A 184 9.23 -12.10 -14.98
CA VAL A 184 10.28 -12.45 -15.92
C VAL A 184 10.64 -11.26 -16.82
N THR A 185 9.63 -10.55 -17.31
CA THR A 185 9.79 -9.40 -18.20
C THR A 185 10.52 -8.25 -17.48
N ILE A 186 10.10 -7.89 -16.28
CA ILE A 186 10.73 -6.81 -15.49
C ILE A 186 12.17 -7.18 -15.15
N TYR A 187 12.40 -8.43 -14.72
CA TYR A 187 13.75 -8.90 -14.38
C TYR A 187 14.68 -8.86 -15.59
N ARG A 188 14.19 -9.24 -16.77
CA ARG A 188 14.99 -9.27 -18.01
C ARG A 188 15.33 -7.87 -18.51
N GLU A 189 14.42 -6.90 -18.35
CA GLU A 189 14.60 -5.56 -18.89
C GLU A 189 15.32 -4.60 -17.93
N GLU A 190 14.99 -4.65 -16.64
CA GLU A 190 15.46 -3.68 -15.66
C GLU A 190 16.21 -4.30 -14.48
N GLY A 191 16.23 -5.63 -14.41
CA GLY A 191 16.86 -6.34 -13.31
C GLY A 191 16.07 -6.20 -12.01
N ILE A 192 16.75 -6.39 -10.88
CA ILE A 192 16.13 -6.33 -9.54
C ILE A 192 15.66 -4.91 -9.22
N VAL A 193 16.37 -3.90 -9.70
CA VAL A 193 16.05 -2.48 -9.44
C VAL A 193 14.66 -2.12 -9.98
N GLY A 194 14.22 -2.73 -11.09
CA GLY A 194 12.90 -2.50 -11.68
C GLY A 194 11.74 -2.83 -10.75
N PHE A 195 11.94 -3.75 -9.80
CA PHE A 195 10.90 -4.11 -8.82
C PHE A 195 10.74 -3.07 -7.70
N PHE A 196 11.71 -2.18 -7.57
CA PHE A 196 11.70 -1.11 -6.57
C PHE A 196 11.53 0.27 -7.20
N ALA A 197 11.18 0.31 -8.49
CA ALA A 197 10.81 1.54 -9.16
C ALA A 197 9.60 2.18 -8.44
N PHE A 198 9.56 3.49 -8.41
CA PHE A 198 8.52 4.29 -7.73
C PHE A 198 8.57 4.21 -6.20
N LEU A 199 9.64 3.72 -5.60
CA LEU A 199 9.84 3.89 -4.15
C LEU A 199 10.09 5.38 -3.89
N PRO A 200 9.31 6.02 -2.99
CA PRO A 200 9.48 7.45 -2.69
C PRO A 200 10.78 7.73 -1.94
#